data_361e2a2ad20cff8f5ad578afe9e7ecde
#
_entry.id   361e2a2ad20cff8f5ad578afe9e7ecde
#
_cell.length_a   1.000
_cell.length_b   1.000
_cell.length_c   1.000
_cell.angle_alpha   90.00
_cell.angle_beta   90.00
_cell.angle_gamma   90.00
#
_symmetry.space_group_name_H-M   'P 1'
#
loop_
_entity.id
_entity.type
_entity.pdbx_description
1 polymer ?
#
loop_
_entity_poly.entity_id
_entity_poly.type
_entity_poly.pdbx_seq_one_letter_code
_entity_poly.pdbx_strand_id
1 'polypeptide(L)'
;MLKKIQKILREFPDIKARSIASKLGVERSKVSSFLHENLDHFQQDQNYCWRLKSTVLQIEFDSDCWIDCKKFEATLASVESPQESQINSVVFIIPKGCNLLLESIARLISLANQLAYKGKNVTIDFSKYRSSFTYVNRIGFFEHLHNKITILPKRPEFSGAETYKSNNDNLVELAPINPENLDKTIPERFKKVFVSHAGAKYEQTAFTVISELYDNVREHSKSPIPGLIGLQLYNNISPRHIQTVISDSGEGIAGTLNQILAKKYPDILEQMKAQDIDPDVFLIKKVFTKGEISRSDDEGKGLGLKSTLNAASKFNATILVRQKTFEVKFYFRNGKLSKTIQQIEMPPILGTHICFDFILD
;
A
#
# COMPACT_ATOMS: atom_id res chain seq x y z
N MET A 1 2.22 -16.84 39.41
CA MET A 1 0.84 -16.95 38.82
C MET A 1 0.90 -16.64 37.33
N LEU A 2 1.53 -15.56 36.86
CA LEU A 2 1.60 -15.10 35.47
C LEU A 2 1.93 -16.23 34.47
N LYS A 3 3.11 -16.86 34.57
CA LYS A 3 3.54 -17.92 33.64
C LYS A 3 2.58 -19.12 33.56
N LYS A 4 1.92 -19.46 34.69
CA LYS A 4 0.94 -20.57 34.71
C LYS A 4 -0.34 -20.21 33.99
N ILE A 5 -0.88 -18.99 34.20
CA ILE A 5 -2.06 -18.50 33.50
C ILE A 5 -1.78 -18.33 32.00
N GLN A 6 -0.63 -17.78 31.65
CA GLN A 6 -0.20 -17.67 30.24
C GLN A 6 -0.14 -19.03 29.53
N LYS A 7 0.38 -20.07 30.21
CA LYS A 7 0.38 -21.43 29.66
C LYS A 7 -1.04 -21.95 29.41
N ILE A 8 -1.95 -21.80 30.40
CA ILE A 8 -3.34 -22.22 30.25
C ILE A 8 -4.03 -21.50 29.10
N LEU A 9 -3.85 -20.19 28.99
CA LEU A 9 -4.51 -19.40 27.96
C LEU A 9 -3.91 -19.60 26.55
N ARG A 10 -2.69 -20.13 26.42
CA ARG A 10 -2.14 -20.60 25.12
C ARG A 10 -2.79 -21.90 24.67
N GLU A 11 -3.08 -22.82 25.61
CA GLU A 11 -3.71 -24.11 25.31
C GLU A 11 -5.22 -23.97 25.18
N PHE A 12 -5.84 -23.07 25.92
CA PHE A 12 -7.30 -22.85 26.00
C PHE A 12 -7.58 -21.34 25.93
N PRO A 13 -7.58 -20.73 24.76
CA PRO A 13 -7.96 -19.33 24.62
C PRO A 13 -9.47 -19.14 24.91
N ASP A 14 -9.86 -17.90 25.20
CA ASP A 14 -11.23 -17.45 25.37
C ASP A 14 -12.02 -18.22 26.44
N ILE A 15 -11.41 -18.47 27.59
CA ILE A 15 -12.04 -19.11 28.73
C ILE A 15 -12.30 -18.16 29.90
N LYS A 16 -13.32 -18.46 30.70
CA LYS A 16 -13.68 -17.66 31.88
C LYS A 16 -12.69 -17.84 33.02
N ALA A 17 -12.52 -16.81 33.85
CA ALA A 17 -11.66 -16.85 35.05
C ALA A 17 -11.94 -18.08 35.95
N ARG A 18 -13.18 -18.55 36.01
CA ARG A 18 -13.57 -19.78 36.75
C ARG A 18 -12.85 -21.03 36.16
N SER A 19 -12.79 -21.15 34.86
CA SER A 19 -12.13 -22.27 34.19
C SER A 19 -10.62 -22.24 34.40
N ILE A 20 -10.02 -21.04 34.36
CA ILE A 20 -8.58 -20.83 34.68
C ILE A 20 -8.31 -21.24 36.12
N ALA A 21 -9.15 -20.82 37.05
CA ALA A 21 -9.02 -21.12 38.48
C ALA A 21 -9.09 -22.63 38.76
N SER A 22 -10.06 -23.30 38.11
CA SER A 22 -10.18 -24.77 38.17
C SER A 22 -8.92 -25.49 37.69
N LYS A 23 -8.36 -25.08 36.56
CA LYS A 23 -7.12 -25.66 36.00
C LYS A 23 -5.88 -25.38 36.84
N LEU A 24 -5.89 -24.30 37.62
CA LEU A 24 -4.80 -23.92 38.55
C LEU A 24 -4.95 -24.52 39.95
N GLY A 25 -6.13 -25.02 40.30
CA GLY A 25 -6.45 -25.47 41.68
C GLY A 25 -6.47 -24.32 42.71
N VAL A 26 -6.88 -23.11 42.27
CA VAL A 26 -6.95 -21.91 43.14
C VAL A 26 -8.34 -21.27 43.10
N GLU A 27 -8.60 -20.38 44.08
CA GLU A 27 -9.86 -19.65 44.15
C GLU A 27 -10.05 -18.71 42.91
N ARG A 28 -11.29 -18.64 42.41
CA ARG A 28 -11.67 -17.77 41.28
C ARG A 28 -11.36 -16.30 41.59
N SER A 29 -11.61 -15.82 42.80
CA SER A 29 -11.37 -14.44 43.23
C SER A 29 -9.91 -14.04 42.99
N LYS A 30 -8.96 -14.88 43.43
CA LYS A 30 -7.52 -14.65 43.22
C LYS A 30 -7.12 -14.59 41.78
N VAL A 31 -7.70 -15.44 40.90
CA VAL A 31 -7.45 -15.40 39.47
C VAL A 31 -8.05 -14.16 38.83
N SER A 32 -9.28 -13.80 39.20
CA SER A 32 -9.96 -12.62 38.67
C SER A 32 -9.20 -11.33 39.00
N SER A 33 -8.82 -11.12 40.26
CA SER A 33 -8.02 -9.96 40.67
C SER A 33 -6.71 -9.90 39.96
N PHE A 34 -5.99 -11.04 39.89
CA PHE A 34 -4.70 -11.12 39.16
C PHE A 34 -4.83 -10.77 37.67
N LEU A 35 -5.88 -11.24 36.97
CA LEU A 35 -6.11 -10.94 35.58
C LEU A 35 -6.38 -9.45 35.33
N HIS A 36 -7.18 -8.82 36.21
CA HIS A 36 -7.47 -7.38 36.16
C HIS A 36 -6.28 -6.51 36.55
N GLU A 37 -5.39 -6.97 37.42
CA GLU A 37 -4.14 -6.27 37.77
C GLU A 37 -3.07 -6.38 36.66
N ASN A 38 -3.23 -7.30 35.71
CA ASN A 38 -2.27 -7.57 34.68
C ASN A 38 -2.89 -7.45 33.26
N LEU A 39 -3.65 -6.38 33.01
CA LEU A 39 -4.29 -6.09 31.72
C LEU A 39 -3.30 -5.78 30.59
N ASP A 40 -2.03 -5.58 30.87
CA ASP A 40 -0.92 -5.52 29.90
C ASP A 40 -0.61 -6.89 29.27
N HIS A 41 -0.93 -7.99 29.98
CA HIS A 41 -0.73 -9.36 29.52
C HIS A 41 -1.99 -10.10 29.10
N PHE A 42 -3.14 -9.67 29.61
CA PHE A 42 -4.44 -10.32 29.41
C PHE A 42 -5.49 -9.36 28.91
N GLN A 43 -6.44 -9.87 28.15
CA GLN A 43 -7.64 -9.11 27.74
C GLN A 43 -8.89 -9.96 27.95
N GLN A 44 -9.99 -9.27 28.31
CA GLN A 44 -11.30 -9.86 28.49
C GLN A 44 -12.24 -9.42 27.37
N ASP A 45 -13.02 -10.35 26.82
CA ASP A 45 -14.05 -10.05 25.84
C ASP A 45 -15.39 -9.65 26.47
N GLN A 46 -16.39 -9.33 25.64
CA GLN A 46 -17.74 -8.95 26.08
C GLN A 46 -18.49 -10.10 26.80
N ASN A 47 -18.05 -11.36 26.62
CA ASN A 47 -18.61 -12.55 27.25
C ASN A 47 -17.88 -12.93 28.55
N TYR A 48 -17.02 -12.04 29.05
CA TYR A 48 -16.16 -12.24 30.24
C TYR A 48 -15.16 -13.40 30.06
N CYS A 49 -14.79 -13.74 28.84
CA CYS A 49 -13.74 -14.72 28.55
C CYS A 49 -12.38 -14.01 28.46
N TRP A 50 -11.34 -14.67 28.98
CA TRP A 50 -9.99 -14.15 29.04
C TRP A 50 -9.11 -14.84 28.00
N ARG A 51 -8.24 -14.05 27.38
CA ARG A 51 -7.19 -14.53 26.50
C ARG A 51 -5.90 -13.77 26.73
N LEU A 52 -4.80 -14.29 26.21
CA LEU A 52 -3.55 -13.53 26.20
C LEU A 52 -3.74 -12.30 25.31
N LYS A 53 -3.24 -11.16 25.79
CA LYS A 53 -3.10 -10.00 24.92
C LYS A 53 -2.03 -10.33 23.91
N SER A 54 -2.36 -10.23 22.65
CA SER A 54 -1.39 -10.48 21.59
C SER A 54 -0.27 -9.44 21.68
N THR A 55 0.96 -9.90 21.71
CA THR A 55 2.15 -9.04 21.60
C THR A 55 2.61 -8.88 20.17
N VAL A 56 1.95 -9.58 19.23
CA VAL A 56 2.26 -9.60 17.82
C VAL A 56 0.96 -9.48 17.02
N LEU A 57 0.88 -8.47 16.18
CA LEU A 57 -0.17 -8.34 15.18
C LEU A 57 0.21 -9.16 13.95
N GLN A 58 -0.54 -10.21 13.68
CA GLN A 58 -0.34 -11.06 12.51
C GLN A 58 -1.29 -10.64 11.39
N ILE A 59 -0.74 -10.46 10.19
CA ILE A 59 -1.46 -10.12 8.96
C ILE A 59 -1.11 -11.22 7.96
N GLU A 60 -1.98 -12.22 7.86
CA GLU A 60 -1.79 -13.37 6.97
C GLU A 60 -2.62 -13.16 5.70
N PHE A 61 -1.96 -13.20 4.54
CA PHE A 61 -2.63 -13.10 3.25
C PHE A 61 -3.31 -14.44 2.90
N ASP A 62 -4.24 -14.39 1.93
CA ASP A 62 -4.92 -15.59 1.46
C ASP A 62 -3.94 -16.55 0.76
N SER A 63 -4.10 -17.86 0.99
CA SER A 63 -3.35 -18.89 0.29
C SER A 63 -3.91 -19.17 -1.12
N ASP A 64 -3.06 -19.77 -1.96
CA ASP A 64 -3.42 -20.29 -3.28
C ASP A 64 -4.16 -19.30 -4.21
N CYS A 65 -3.78 -18.02 -4.12
CA CYS A 65 -4.39 -16.98 -4.94
C CYS A 65 -3.42 -15.84 -5.30
N TRP A 66 -3.86 -15.02 -6.25
CA TRP A 66 -3.22 -13.75 -6.59
C TRP A 66 -3.80 -12.63 -5.70
N ILE A 67 -2.92 -11.91 -5.01
CA ILE A 67 -3.26 -10.78 -4.16
C ILE A 67 -3.13 -9.49 -4.97
N ASP A 68 -4.26 -8.98 -5.41
CA ASP A 68 -4.41 -7.63 -5.95
C ASP A 68 -4.62 -6.60 -4.83
N CYS A 69 -4.75 -5.33 -5.17
CA CYS A 69 -4.98 -4.27 -4.19
C CYS A 69 -6.26 -4.50 -3.38
N LYS A 70 -7.32 -5.04 -3.97
CA LYS A 70 -8.59 -5.28 -3.28
C LYS A 70 -8.45 -6.33 -2.18
N LYS A 71 -7.78 -7.46 -2.47
CA LYS A 71 -7.51 -8.51 -1.48
C LYS A 71 -6.52 -8.03 -0.42
N PHE A 72 -5.51 -7.26 -0.82
CA PHE A 72 -4.56 -6.65 0.11
C PHE A 72 -5.28 -5.77 1.14
N GLU A 73 -6.14 -4.85 0.70
CA GLU A 73 -6.90 -3.98 1.59
C GLU A 73 -7.93 -4.77 2.44
N ALA A 74 -8.57 -5.80 1.88
CA ALA A 74 -9.46 -6.67 2.64
C ALA A 74 -8.72 -7.42 3.76
N THR A 75 -7.50 -7.90 3.50
CA THR A 75 -6.66 -8.51 4.53
C THR A 75 -6.31 -7.52 5.63
N LEU A 76 -5.95 -6.28 5.29
CA LEU A 76 -5.68 -5.24 6.30
C LEU A 76 -6.93 -4.88 7.11
N ALA A 77 -8.10 -4.81 6.47
CA ALA A 77 -9.36 -4.49 7.13
C ALA A 77 -9.87 -5.61 8.06
N SER A 78 -9.38 -6.84 7.90
CA SER A 78 -9.78 -7.98 8.73
C SER A 78 -9.09 -8.04 10.10
N VAL A 79 -8.09 -7.18 10.31
CA VAL A 79 -7.31 -7.11 11.56
C VAL A 79 -7.31 -5.68 12.11
N GLU A 80 -6.81 -5.51 13.34
CA GLU A 80 -6.55 -4.18 13.87
C GLU A 80 -5.56 -3.41 12.96
N SER A 81 -5.82 -2.11 12.75
CA SER A 81 -4.95 -1.29 11.90
C SER A 81 -3.50 -1.31 12.38
N PRO A 82 -2.54 -1.79 11.59
CA PRO A 82 -1.15 -1.86 12.00
C PRO A 82 -0.52 -0.48 12.27
N GLN A 83 -1.06 0.57 11.66
CA GLN A 83 -0.62 1.96 11.88
C GLN A 83 -1.10 2.55 13.20
N GLU A 84 -2.27 2.12 13.70
CA GLU A 84 -2.96 2.68 14.87
C GLU A 84 -2.87 1.77 16.10
N SER A 85 -2.64 0.47 15.87
CA SER A 85 -2.47 -0.52 16.94
C SER A 85 -1.37 -0.13 17.92
N GLN A 86 -1.60 -0.40 19.21
CA GLN A 86 -0.58 -0.27 20.25
C GLN A 86 0.42 -1.46 20.24
N ILE A 87 0.19 -2.48 19.43
CA ILE A 87 1.09 -3.63 19.29
C ILE A 87 2.33 -3.21 18.52
N ASN A 88 3.50 -3.40 19.12
CA ASN A 88 4.77 -2.98 18.54
C ASN A 88 5.36 -3.97 17.55
N SER A 89 4.94 -5.23 17.56
CA SER A 89 5.45 -6.26 16.65
C SER A 89 4.40 -6.61 15.62
N VAL A 90 4.71 -6.45 14.33
CA VAL A 90 3.81 -6.73 13.21
C VAL A 90 4.46 -7.77 12.30
N VAL A 91 3.73 -8.81 11.96
CA VAL A 91 4.19 -9.89 11.09
C VAL A 91 3.26 -10.02 9.90
N PHE A 92 3.79 -9.79 8.69
CA PHE A 92 3.11 -10.11 7.43
C PHE A 92 3.48 -11.53 7.03
N ILE A 93 2.50 -12.40 6.85
CA ILE A 93 2.70 -13.81 6.54
C ILE A 93 2.27 -14.06 5.09
N ILE A 94 3.21 -14.60 4.29
CA ILE A 94 2.97 -15.00 2.90
C ILE A 94 2.80 -16.52 2.89
N PRO A 95 1.56 -17.04 2.88
CA PRO A 95 1.32 -18.48 2.91
C PRO A 95 1.65 -19.14 1.57
N LYS A 96 1.59 -20.47 1.54
CA LYS A 96 1.79 -21.26 0.32
C LYS A 96 0.77 -20.84 -0.75
N GLY A 97 1.24 -20.71 -1.99
CA GLY A 97 0.38 -20.35 -3.13
C GLY A 97 -0.01 -18.86 -3.20
N CYS A 98 0.39 -18.04 -2.23
CA CYS A 98 0.13 -16.60 -2.23
C CYS A 98 1.07 -15.86 -3.18
N ASN A 99 0.53 -15.29 -4.24
CA ASN A 99 1.28 -14.51 -5.23
C ASN A 99 0.86 -13.04 -5.17
N LEU A 100 1.80 -12.17 -4.82
CA LEU A 100 1.54 -10.72 -4.73
C LEU A 100 1.64 -10.09 -6.12
N LEU A 101 0.63 -9.32 -6.54
CA LEU A 101 0.72 -8.48 -7.73
C LEU A 101 1.53 -7.21 -7.43
N LEU A 102 2.04 -6.55 -8.47
CA LEU A 102 2.92 -5.39 -8.38
C LEU A 102 2.35 -4.28 -7.47
N GLU A 103 1.06 -3.97 -7.58
CA GLU A 103 0.38 -2.96 -6.78
C GLU A 103 0.35 -3.32 -5.29
N SER A 104 0.14 -4.61 -4.96
CA SER A 104 0.16 -5.10 -3.56
C SER A 104 1.57 -5.10 -2.99
N ILE A 105 2.57 -5.41 -3.81
CA ILE A 105 3.98 -5.34 -3.45
C ILE A 105 4.37 -3.91 -3.09
N ALA A 106 4.00 -2.93 -3.91
CA ALA A 106 4.31 -1.52 -3.64
C ALA A 106 3.65 -1.04 -2.33
N ARG A 107 2.40 -1.43 -2.08
CA ARG A 107 1.69 -1.11 -0.81
C ARG A 107 2.34 -1.79 0.39
N LEU A 108 2.76 -3.05 0.27
CA LEU A 108 3.44 -3.79 1.34
C LEU A 108 4.78 -3.14 1.71
N ILE A 109 5.59 -2.75 0.72
CA ILE A 109 6.85 -2.02 0.95
C ILE A 109 6.57 -0.72 1.69
N SER A 110 5.62 0.08 1.20
CA SER A 110 5.28 1.37 1.79
C SER A 110 4.81 1.21 3.24
N LEU A 111 3.85 0.32 3.50
CA LEU A 111 3.32 0.08 4.83
C LEU A 111 4.40 -0.46 5.79
N ALA A 112 5.16 -1.46 5.36
CA ALA A 112 6.22 -2.05 6.18
C ALA A 112 7.29 -1.01 6.56
N ASN A 113 7.72 -0.17 5.60
CA ASN A 113 8.66 0.91 5.87
C ASN A 113 8.07 1.96 6.82
N GLN A 114 6.82 2.38 6.62
CA GLN A 114 6.15 3.33 7.51
C GLN A 114 6.08 2.81 8.96
N LEU A 115 5.77 1.53 9.15
CA LEU A 115 5.74 0.89 10.46
C LEU A 115 7.15 0.84 11.09
N ALA A 116 8.17 0.48 10.31
CA ALA A 116 9.55 0.45 10.76
C ALA A 116 10.07 1.86 11.15
N TYR A 117 9.73 2.89 10.38
CA TYR A 117 10.05 4.29 10.72
C TYR A 117 9.32 4.78 11.98
N LYS A 118 8.13 4.27 12.28
CA LYS A 118 7.43 4.50 13.55
C LYS A 118 8.04 3.73 14.73
N GLY A 119 9.10 2.95 14.52
CA GLY A 119 9.77 2.18 15.54
C GLY A 119 9.13 0.82 15.85
N LYS A 120 8.19 0.35 15.03
CA LYS A 120 7.62 -0.99 15.18
C LYS A 120 8.60 -2.07 14.68
N ASN A 121 8.56 -3.23 15.32
CA ASN A 121 9.28 -4.43 14.88
C ASN A 121 8.47 -5.10 13.77
N VAL A 122 8.94 -5.00 12.55
CA VAL A 122 8.25 -5.54 11.38
C VAL A 122 8.97 -6.80 10.89
N THR A 123 8.21 -7.85 10.66
CA THR A 123 8.68 -9.09 10.04
C THR A 123 7.83 -9.39 8.80
N ILE A 124 8.47 -9.81 7.71
CA ILE A 124 7.78 -10.34 6.52
C ILE A 124 8.24 -11.78 6.34
N ASP A 125 7.28 -12.71 6.44
CA ASP A 125 7.56 -14.14 6.48
C ASP A 125 7.16 -14.82 5.16
N PHE A 126 8.17 -15.22 4.38
CA PHE A 126 8.03 -16.02 3.16
C PHE A 126 8.39 -17.50 3.39
N SER A 127 8.59 -17.96 4.63
CA SER A 127 9.09 -19.30 4.93
C SER A 127 8.26 -20.42 4.32
N LYS A 128 6.96 -20.16 4.09
CA LYS A 128 6.02 -21.14 3.53
C LYS A 128 6.00 -21.19 1.99
N TYR A 129 6.58 -20.19 1.27
CA TYR A 129 6.41 -20.10 -0.18
C TYR A 129 7.61 -19.49 -0.91
N ARG A 130 8.53 -20.37 -1.32
CA ARG A 130 9.79 -20.00 -2.00
C ARG A 130 9.55 -19.31 -3.36
N SER A 131 8.52 -19.68 -4.10
CA SER A 131 8.24 -19.08 -5.42
C SER A 131 7.93 -17.59 -5.30
N SER A 132 7.08 -17.18 -4.35
CA SER A 132 6.81 -15.76 -4.09
C SER A 132 8.06 -15.03 -3.65
N PHE A 133 8.87 -15.62 -2.75
CA PHE A 133 10.16 -15.06 -2.33
C PHE A 133 11.09 -14.79 -3.52
N THR A 134 11.22 -15.76 -4.44
CA THR A 134 12.07 -15.62 -5.64
C THR A 134 11.55 -14.51 -6.56
N TYR A 135 10.24 -14.45 -6.77
CA TYR A 135 9.62 -13.41 -7.59
C TYR A 135 9.82 -12.01 -7.01
N VAL A 136 9.57 -11.81 -5.72
CA VAL A 136 9.74 -10.50 -5.09
C VAL A 136 11.21 -10.07 -5.04
N ASN A 137 12.16 -11.02 -4.94
CA ASN A 137 13.59 -10.73 -5.09
C ASN A 137 13.92 -10.28 -6.53
N ARG A 138 13.32 -10.91 -7.54
CA ARG A 138 13.53 -10.55 -8.95
C ARG A 138 13.04 -9.15 -9.29
N ILE A 139 12.01 -8.66 -8.61
CA ILE A 139 11.45 -7.32 -8.87
C ILE A 139 12.08 -6.21 -8.00
N GLY A 140 12.98 -6.54 -7.06
CA GLY A 140 13.66 -5.54 -6.24
C GLY A 140 12.96 -5.19 -4.93
N PHE A 141 12.14 -6.08 -4.40
CA PHE A 141 11.39 -5.85 -3.18
C PHE A 141 12.28 -5.58 -1.95
N PHE A 142 13.32 -6.42 -1.78
CA PHE A 142 14.14 -6.40 -0.55
C PHE A 142 15.07 -5.19 -0.48
N GLU A 143 15.44 -4.62 -1.63
CA GLU A 143 16.30 -3.44 -1.74
C GLU A 143 15.60 -2.18 -1.24
N HIS A 144 14.26 -2.17 -1.32
CA HIS A 144 13.44 -1.01 -0.94
C HIS A 144 12.86 -1.11 0.47
N LEU A 145 13.16 -2.18 1.19
CA LEU A 145 12.75 -2.34 2.59
C LEU A 145 13.78 -1.74 3.54
N HIS A 146 13.31 -1.04 4.56
CA HIS A 146 14.12 -0.56 5.66
C HIS A 146 14.95 -1.71 6.26
N ASN A 147 16.21 -1.44 6.60
CA ASN A 147 17.16 -2.46 7.06
C ASN A 147 16.75 -3.16 8.36
N LYS A 148 15.96 -2.50 9.23
CA LYS A 148 15.41 -3.07 10.47
C LYS A 148 14.28 -4.06 10.25
N ILE A 149 13.72 -4.16 9.03
CA ILE A 149 12.66 -5.13 8.75
C ILE A 149 13.28 -6.52 8.65
N THR A 150 12.77 -7.43 9.48
CA THR A 150 13.17 -8.84 9.48
C THR A 150 12.50 -9.58 8.33
N ILE A 151 13.27 -10.36 7.59
CA ILE A 151 12.78 -11.21 6.50
C ILE A 151 12.99 -12.66 6.87
N LEU A 152 11.95 -13.47 6.82
CA LEU A 152 12.03 -14.91 6.99
C LEU A 152 11.88 -15.62 5.64
N PRO A 153 12.65 -16.71 5.39
CA PRO A 153 13.64 -17.35 6.29
C PRO A 153 14.92 -16.53 6.50
N LYS A 154 15.33 -15.70 5.54
CA LYS A 154 16.42 -14.72 5.65
C LYS A 154 16.36 -13.73 4.48
N ARG A 155 16.88 -12.52 4.67
CA ARG A 155 17.04 -11.56 3.56
C ARG A 155 17.99 -12.14 2.52
N PRO A 156 17.70 -12.02 1.19
CA PRO A 156 18.60 -12.49 0.15
C PRO A 156 19.99 -11.86 0.27
N GLU A 157 21.03 -12.63 0.00
CA GLU A 157 22.41 -12.14 -0.05
C GLU A 157 22.69 -11.39 -1.36
N PHE A 158 21.97 -11.75 -2.43
CA PHE A 158 22.11 -11.16 -3.75
C PHE A 158 20.75 -10.63 -4.24
N SER A 159 20.77 -9.45 -4.84
CA SER A 159 19.63 -8.88 -5.50
C SER A 159 19.33 -9.59 -6.82
N GLY A 160 18.15 -10.18 -6.93
CA GLY A 160 17.66 -10.70 -8.20
C GLY A 160 17.37 -9.60 -9.20
N ALA A 161 16.96 -8.43 -8.73
CA ALA A 161 16.72 -7.26 -9.56
C ALA A 161 18.01 -6.76 -10.22
N GLU A 162 19.09 -6.60 -9.46
CA GLU A 162 20.40 -6.19 -10.00
C GLU A 162 21.02 -7.26 -10.91
N THR A 163 20.96 -8.53 -10.49
CA THR A 163 21.55 -9.65 -11.25
C THR A 163 20.92 -9.81 -12.65
N TYR A 164 19.61 -9.60 -12.75
CA TYR A 164 18.85 -9.83 -13.97
C TYR A 164 18.24 -8.55 -14.55
N LYS A 165 18.78 -7.39 -14.20
CA LYS A 165 18.31 -6.08 -14.66
C LYS A 165 18.19 -6.02 -16.18
N SER A 166 17.01 -5.62 -16.64
CA SER A 166 16.68 -5.50 -18.07
C SER A 166 16.74 -6.81 -18.88
N ASN A 167 16.82 -7.97 -18.26
CA ASN A 167 16.77 -9.27 -18.94
C ASN A 167 15.33 -9.76 -19.20
N ASN A 168 14.32 -8.97 -18.86
CA ASN A 168 12.91 -9.30 -19.06
C ASN A 168 12.19 -8.10 -19.64
N ASP A 169 11.76 -8.20 -20.89
CA ASP A 169 11.04 -7.14 -21.59
C ASP A 169 9.65 -6.85 -21.00
N ASN A 170 9.15 -7.72 -20.13
CA ASN A 170 7.83 -7.59 -19.48
C ASN A 170 7.90 -6.90 -18.10
N LEU A 171 9.10 -6.54 -17.64
CA LEU A 171 9.30 -6.03 -16.29
C LEU A 171 10.29 -4.87 -16.27
N VAL A 172 9.90 -3.77 -15.64
CA VAL A 172 10.86 -2.81 -15.08
C VAL A 172 10.84 -2.98 -13.58
N GLU A 173 11.97 -3.37 -13.04
CA GLU A 173 12.17 -3.59 -11.62
C GLU A 173 11.78 -2.34 -10.82
N LEU A 174 11.37 -2.53 -9.57
CA LEU A 174 11.11 -1.42 -8.66
C LEU A 174 12.33 -0.50 -8.59
N ALA A 175 12.10 0.77 -8.72
CA ALA A 175 13.14 1.79 -8.63
C ALA A 175 12.76 2.85 -7.57
N PRO A 176 13.72 3.34 -6.78
CA PRO A 176 13.45 4.38 -5.80
C PRO A 176 13.29 5.74 -6.50
N ILE A 177 12.36 6.53 -6.02
CA ILE A 177 12.25 7.95 -6.38
C ILE A 177 12.84 8.73 -5.21
N ASN A 178 14.10 9.13 -5.34
CA ASN A 178 14.80 9.89 -4.33
C ASN A 178 14.95 11.36 -4.78
N PRO A 179 14.36 12.34 -4.04
CA PRO A 179 14.48 13.75 -4.38
C PRO A 179 15.92 14.27 -4.44
N GLU A 180 16.81 13.70 -3.61
CA GLU A 180 18.19 14.14 -3.48
C GLU A 180 19.11 13.52 -4.54
N ASN A 181 18.75 12.35 -5.07
CA ASN A 181 19.56 11.63 -6.07
C ASN A 181 18.68 11.13 -7.20
N LEU A 182 18.45 12.01 -8.18
CA LEU A 182 17.54 11.80 -9.28
C LEU A 182 18.14 10.90 -10.36
N ASP A 183 17.56 9.74 -10.57
CA ASP A 183 17.85 8.91 -11.75
C ASP A 183 16.93 9.30 -12.93
N LYS A 184 17.43 10.17 -13.80
CA LYS A 184 16.73 10.64 -15.00
C LYS A 184 16.51 9.51 -16.04
N THR A 185 17.15 8.38 -15.88
CA THR A 185 17.00 7.25 -16.83
C THR A 185 15.74 6.43 -16.55
N ILE A 186 15.14 6.56 -15.35
CA ILE A 186 13.95 5.81 -14.97
C ILE A 186 12.78 6.08 -15.94
N PRO A 187 12.33 7.32 -16.19
CA PRO A 187 11.22 7.57 -17.12
C PRO A 187 11.48 7.01 -18.53
N GLU A 188 12.71 7.09 -19.03
CA GLU A 188 13.08 6.57 -20.34
C GLU A 188 13.02 5.03 -20.40
N ARG A 189 13.48 4.33 -19.35
CA ARG A 189 13.38 2.87 -19.26
C ARG A 189 11.93 2.42 -19.27
N PHE A 190 11.08 3.08 -18.48
CA PHE A 190 9.65 2.80 -18.40
C PHE A 190 8.98 3.05 -19.76
N LYS A 191 9.26 4.19 -20.41
CA LYS A 191 8.78 4.50 -21.74
C LYS A 191 9.15 3.40 -22.74
N LYS A 192 10.42 2.98 -22.77
CA LYS A 192 10.91 1.95 -23.68
C LYS A 192 10.12 0.63 -23.54
N VAL A 193 9.97 0.13 -22.32
CA VAL A 193 9.21 -1.11 -22.07
C VAL A 193 7.74 -0.92 -22.37
N PHE A 194 7.14 0.20 -22.01
CA PHE A 194 5.75 0.49 -22.32
C PHE A 194 5.49 0.47 -23.83
N VAL A 195 6.31 1.21 -24.59
CA VAL A 195 6.15 1.36 -26.03
C VAL A 195 6.38 0.05 -26.79
N SER A 196 7.30 -0.81 -26.32
CA SER A 196 7.55 -2.11 -26.94
C SER A 196 6.31 -3.02 -26.94
N HIS A 197 5.41 -2.82 -25.98
CA HIS A 197 4.19 -3.63 -25.84
C HIS A 197 2.91 -2.92 -26.31
N ALA A 198 2.82 -1.62 -26.06
CA ALA A 198 1.64 -0.82 -26.42
C ALA A 198 1.70 -0.26 -27.85
N GLY A 199 2.91 -0.11 -28.40
CA GLY A 199 3.16 0.44 -29.73
C GLY A 199 3.61 1.90 -29.74
N ALA A 200 4.37 2.27 -30.79
CA ALA A 200 5.01 3.58 -30.93
C ALA A 200 4.03 4.78 -30.91
N LYS A 201 2.80 4.58 -31.35
CA LYS A 201 1.75 5.63 -31.30
C LYS A 201 1.49 6.20 -29.89
N TYR A 202 1.88 5.47 -28.85
CA TYR A 202 1.67 5.87 -27.46
C TYR A 202 2.92 6.44 -26.77
N GLU A 203 4.04 6.55 -27.47
CA GLU A 203 5.34 6.95 -26.91
C GLU A 203 5.27 8.27 -26.14
N GLN A 204 4.83 9.34 -26.78
CA GLN A 204 4.72 10.66 -26.15
C GLN A 204 3.78 10.65 -24.96
N THR A 205 2.68 9.93 -25.07
CA THR A 205 1.64 9.87 -24.05
C THR A 205 2.13 9.10 -22.83
N ALA A 206 2.78 7.96 -23.03
CA ALA A 206 3.34 7.16 -21.95
C ALA A 206 4.46 7.92 -21.20
N PHE A 207 5.35 8.56 -21.96
CA PHE A 207 6.43 9.37 -21.38
C PHE A 207 5.86 10.50 -20.50
N THR A 208 4.86 11.24 -21.01
CA THR A 208 4.22 12.31 -20.26
C THR A 208 3.63 11.79 -18.95
N VAL A 209 2.82 10.71 -18.98
CA VAL A 209 2.21 10.14 -17.77
C VAL A 209 3.26 9.71 -16.74
N ILE A 210 4.26 8.96 -17.19
CA ILE A 210 5.29 8.41 -16.30
C ILE A 210 6.13 9.54 -15.70
N SER A 211 6.58 10.51 -16.51
CA SER A 211 7.39 11.64 -16.05
C SER A 211 6.63 12.50 -15.04
N GLU A 212 5.38 12.82 -15.30
CA GLU A 212 4.55 13.64 -14.44
C GLU A 212 4.28 12.97 -13.08
N LEU A 213 3.97 11.68 -13.08
CA LEU A 213 3.76 10.95 -11.84
C LEU A 213 5.08 10.80 -11.06
N TYR A 214 6.20 10.58 -11.75
CA TYR A 214 7.52 10.54 -11.15
C TYR A 214 7.91 11.88 -10.52
N ASP A 215 7.70 12.99 -11.24
CA ASP A 215 8.00 14.33 -10.76
C ASP A 215 7.10 14.75 -9.59
N ASN A 216 5.83 14.34 -9.59
CA ASN A 216 4.93 14.59 -8.46
C ASN A 216 5.45 13.97 -7.14
N VAL A 217 5.94 12.74 -7.19
CA VAL A 217 6.53 12.11 -5.99
C VAL A 217 7.81 12.82 -5.58
N ARG A 218 8.69 13.12 -6.55
CA ARG A 218 9.95 13.82 -6.32
C ARG A 218 9.76 15.16 -5.63
N GLU A 219 8.82 15.98 -6.12
CA GLU A 219 8.68 17.37 -5.65
C GLU A 219 7.81 17.48 -4.39
N HIS A 220 6.91 16.53 -4.16
CA HIS A 220 5.84 16.72 -3.17
C HIS A 220 5.80 15.68 -2.05
N SER A 221 6.52 14.58 -2.14
CA SER A 221 6.48 13.53 -1.12
C SER A 221 6.91 14.03 0.26
N LYS A 222 8.00 14.81 0.35
CA LYS A 222 8.59 15.31 1.61
C LYS A 222 8.73 14.24 2.70
N SER A 223 8.83 12.98 2.33
CA SER A 223 8.94 11.84 3.22
C SER A 223 10.41 11.41 3.36
N PRO A 224 10.85 10.98 4.55
CA PRO A 224 12.16 10.33 4.70
C PRO A 224 12.20 8.94 4.04
N ILE A 225 11.05 8.38 3.68
CA ILE A 225 10.93 7.11 2.97
C ILE A 225 10.91 7.42 1.48
N PRO A 226 11.87 6.89 0.68
CA PRO A 226 11.88 7.08 -0.76
C PRO A 226 10.58 6.61 -1.41
N GLY A 227 10.13 7.32 -2.43
CA GLY A 227 9.05 6.84 -3.28
C GLY A 227 9.50 5.66 -4.13
N LEU A 228 8.56 4.97 -4.75
CA LEU A 228 8.78 3.79 -5.57
C LEU A 228 8.05 3.91 -6.90
N ILE A 229 8.68 3.39 -7.96
CA ILE A 229 8.03 3.19 -9.25
C ILE A 229 8.37 1.79 -9.78
N GLY A 230 7.39 1.12 -10.39
CA GLY A 230 7.55 -0.20 -11.00
C GLY A 230 6.60 -0.40 -12.18
N LEU A 231 6.97 -1.27 -13.14
CA LEU A 231 6.12 -1.62 -14.28
C LEU A 231 6.18 -3.12 -14.54
N GLN A 232 5.02 -3.70 -14.81
CA GLN A 232 4.91 -5.09 -15.24
C GLN A 232 3.83 -5.27 -16.30
N LEU A 233 4.17 -6.08 -17.31
CA LEU A 233 3.23 -6.58 -18.29
C LEU A 233 2.62 -7.91 -17.80
N TYR A 234 1.31 -7.99 -17.77
CA TYR A 234 0.55 -9.20 -17.50
C TYR A 234 0.00 -9.79 -18.81
N ASN A 235 0.73 -10.75 -19.38
CA ASN A 235 0.38 -11.39 -20.66
C ASN A 235 -0.63 -12.54 -20.51
N ASN A 236 -0.62 -13.21 -19.36
CA ASN A 236 -1.39 -14.46 -19.13
C ASN A 236 -2.73 -14.20 -18.45
N ILE A 237 -3.14 -12.94 -18.34
CA ILE A 237 -4.41 -12.52 -17.74
C ILE A 237 -5.22 -11.80 -18.83
N SER A 238 -6.51 -12.09 -18.91
CA SER A 238 -7.41 -11.42 -19.86
C SER A 238 -8.24 -10.35 -19.12
N PRO A 239 -8.26 -9.11 -19.59
CA PRO A 239 -7.48 -8.58 -20.72
C PRO A 239 -5.98 -8.45 -20.39
N ARG A 240 -5.13 -8.63 -21.42
CA ARG A 240 -3.70 -8.34 -21.33
C ARG A 240 -3.49 -6.87 -21.00
N HIS A 241 -2.63 -6.54 -20.05
CA HIS A 241 -2.43 -5.16 -19.63
C HIS A 241 -1.03 -4.88 -19.10
N ILE A 242 -0.62 -3.62 -19.19
CA ILE A 242 0.58 -3.10 -18.55
C ILE A 242 0.14 -2.41 -17.26
N GLN A 243 0.69 -2.83 -16.15
CA GLN A 243 0.51 -2.19 -14.85
C GLN A 243 1.73 -1.35 -14.50
N THR A 244 1.53 -0.08 -14.21
CA THR A 244 2.55 0.81 -13.65
C THR A 244 2.11 1.25 -12.26
N VAL A 245 3.00 1.11 -11.28
CA VAL A 245 2.75 1.55 -9.90
C VAL A 245 3.70 2.68 -9.53
N ILE A 246 3.18 3.66 -8.81
CA ILE A 246 3.95 4.74 -8.19
C ILE A 246 3.43 4.92 -6.78
N SER A 247 4.34 4.89 -5.82
CA SER A 247 4.00 5.00 -4.40
C SER A 247 4.92 5.98 -3.70
N ASP A 248 4.36 6.80 -2.83
CA ASP A 248 5.10 7.61 -1.87
C ASP A 248 4.52 7.44 -0.46
N SER A 249 5.24 7.94 0.54
CA SER A 249 4.83 7.92 1.95
C SER A 249 4.71 9.32 2.55
N GLY A 250 4.45 10.35 1.72
CA GLY A 250 4.30 11.74 2.12
C GLY A 250 2.91 12.11 2.63
N GLU A 251 2.59 13.40 2.50
CA GLU A 251 1.29 13.94 2.92
C GLU A 251 0.12 13.52 2.01
N GLY A 252 0.43 13.00 0.83
CA GLY A 252 -0.52 12.68 -0.21
C GLY A 252 -1.04 13.91 -0.98
N ILE A 253 -1.68 13.66 -2.11
CA ILE A 253 -2.21 14.71 -3.00
C ILE A 253 -3.25 15.55 -2.26
N ALA A 254 -4.23 14.92 -1.61
CA ALA A 254 -5.29 15.63 -0.89
C ALA A 254 -4.72 16.49 0.25
N GLY A 255 -3.83 15.94 1.08
CA GLY A 255 -3.18 16.67 2.17
C GLY A 255 -2.42 17.91 1.69
N THR A 256 -1.68 17.76 0.60
CA THR A 256 -0.93 18.86 -0.03
C THR A 256 -1.85 19.94 -0.59
N LEU A 257 -2.95 19.57 -1.24
CA LEU A 257 -3.91 20.52 -1.82
C LEU A 257 -4.73 21.24 -0.75
N ASN A 258 -5.10 20.58 0.33
CA ASN A 258 -5.85 21.20 1.43
C ASN A 258 -5.12 22.42 2.01
N GLN A 259 -3.79 22.44 2.03
CA GLN A 259 -2.98 23.54 2.56
C GLN A 259 -3.14 24.83 1.73
N ILE A 260 -3.44 24.72 0.45
CA ILE A 260 -3.52 25.87 -0.46
C ILE A 260 -4.95 26.22 -0.87
N LEU A 261 -5.93 25.35 -0.57
CA LEU A 261 -7.28 25.42 -1.09
C LEU A 261 -7.97 26.76 -0.76
N ALA A 262 -7.93 27.16 0.50
CA ALA A 262 -8.58 28.40 0.94
C ALA A 262 -7.97 29.65 0.29
N LYS A 263 -6.68 29.65 -0.01
CA LYS A 263 -5.98 30.79 -0.59
C LYS A 263 -6.09 30.86 -2.11
N LYS A 264 -5.97 29.71 -2.79
CA LYS A 264 -5.87 29.67 -4.26
C LYS A 264 -7.20 29.31 -4.93
N TYR A 265 -8.05 28.53 -4.27
CA TYR A 265 -9.25 27.94 -4.86
C TYR A 265 -10.48 28.05 -3.95
N PRO A 266 -10.87 29.28 -3.51
CA PRO A 266 -11.99 29.48 -2.59
C PRO A 266 -13.30 28.90 -3.14
N ASP A 267 -13.56 29.03 -4.44
CA ASP A 267 -14.76 28.49 -5.09
C ASP A 267 -14.82 26.94 -5.00
N ILE A 268 -13.66 26.28 -5.09
CA ILE A 268 -13.59 24.82 -4.95
C ILE A 268 -13.81 24.40 -3.50
N LEU A 269 -13.30 25.18 -2.56
CA LEU A 269 -13.56 24.97 -1.13
C LEU A 269 -15.06 25.08 -0.81
N GLU A 270 -15.77 26.06 -1.38
CA GLU A 270 -17.22 26.18 -1.24
C GLU A 270 -17.96 25.01 -1.86
N GLN A 271 -17.59 24.60 -3.09
CA GLN A 271 -18.15 23.41 -3.73
C GLN A 271 -17.94 22.14 -2.89
N MET A 272 -16.77 22.00 -2.28
CA MET A 272 -16.44 20.87 -1.41
C MET A 272 -17.34 20.84 -0.17
N LYS A 273 -17.55 22.00 0.48
CA LYS A 273 -18.42 22.12 1.65
C LYS A 273 -19.90 21.89 1.34
N ALA A 274 -20.33 22.17 0.12
CA ALA A 274 -21.72 22.03 -0.32
C ALA A 274 -22.12 20.59 -0.69
N GLN A 275 -21.15 19.66 -0.74
CA GLN A 275 -21.40 18.27 -1.14
C GLN A 275 -21.30 17.33 0.06
N ASP A 276 -22.18 16.34 0.11
CA ASP A 276 -22.16 15.24 1.07
C ASP A 276 -21.22 14.13 0.59
N ILE A 277 -19.94 14.48 0.43
CA ILE A 277 -18.86 13.58 0.01
C ILE A 277 -17.65 13.88 0.88
N ASP A 278 -16.88 12.87 1.21
CA ASP A 278 -15.59 13.04 1.89
C ASP A 278 -14.74 14.11 1.17
N PRO A 279 -14.26 15.14 1.87
CA PRO A 279 -13.54 16.27 1.28
C PRO A 279 -12.30 15.85 0.47
N ASP A 280 -11.52 14.90 0.97
CA ASP A 280 -10.32 14.44 0.30
C ASP A 280 -10.62 13.63 -0.96
N VAL A 281 -11.71 12.83 -0.92
CA VAL A 281 -12.24 12.13 -2.11
C VAL A 281 -12.71 13.14 -3.15
N PHE A 282 -13.40 14.22 -2.73
CA PHE A 282 -13.82 15.29 -3.64
C PHE A 282 -12.62 15.92 -4.36
N LEU A 283 -11.56 16.26 -3.63
CA LEU A 283 -10.34 16.82 -4.19
C LEU A 283 -9.70 15.90 -5.22
N ILE A 284 -9.52 14.62 -4.88
CA ILE A 284 -8.96 13.64 -5.82
C ILE A 284 -9.81 13.51 -7.08
N LYS A 285 -11.12 13.47 -6.94
CA LYS A 285 -12.02 13.47 -8.11
C LYS A 285 -11.86 14.73 -8.96
N LYS A 286 -11.79 15.91 -8.36
CA LYS A 286 -11.59 17.18 -9.09
C LYS A 286 -10.28 17.19 -9.86
N VAL A 287 -9.18 16.78 -9.22
CA VAL A 287 -7.85 16.68 -9.83
C VAL A 287 -7.87 15.70 -11.02
N PHE A 288 -8.39 14.49 -10.81
CA PHE A 288 -8.36 13.41 -11.80
C PHE A 288 -9.54 13.41 -12.80
N THR A 289 -10.47 14.34 -12.74
CA THR A 289 -11.54 14.46 -13.75
C THR A 289 -11.47 15.75 -14.53
N LYS A 290 -11.06 16.85 -13.91
CA LYS A 290 -11.10 18.17 -14.54
C LYS A 290 -9.71 18.81 -14.66
N GLY A 291 -8.72 18.39 -13.85
CA GLY A 291 -7.39 18.98 -13.80
C GLY A 291 -7.41 20.47 -13.43
N GLU A 292 -8.36 20.88 -12.61
CA GLU A 292 -8.62 22.30 -12.27
C GLU A 292 -7.76 22.78 -11.10
N ILE A 293 -7.06 21.88 -10.38
CA ILE A 293 -6.34 22.20 -9.16
C ILE A 293 -4.87 21.84 -9.33
N SER A 294 -3.99 22.80 -9.11
CA SER A 294 -2.53 22.62 -9.09
C SER A 294 -1.91 23.40 -7.95
N ARG A 295 -0.83 22.86 -7.38
CA ARG A 295 -0.05 23.54 -6.35
C ARG A 295 0.86 24.61 -6.92
N SER A 296 1.36 24.46 -8.15
CA SER A 296 2.32 25.36 -8.77
C SER A 296 1.69 26.68 -9.19
N ASP A 297 2.40 27.77 -8.96
CA ASP A 297 2.07 29.10 -9.46
C ASP A 297 2.59 29.37 -10.88
N ASP A 298 3.47 28.50 -11.39
CA ASP A 298 4.01 28.58 -12.75
C ASP A 298 2.98 28.11 -13.76
N GLU A 299 2.66 28.91 -14.77
CA GLU A 299 1.70 28.60 -15.84
C GLU A 299 2.04 27.31 -16.62
N GLY A 300 3.26 26.81 -16.53
CA GLY A 300 3.73 25.55 -17.13
C GLY A 300 3.79 24.35 -16.19
N LYS A 301 3.75 24.56 -14.87
CA LYS A 301 3.80 23.52 -13.85
C LYS A 301 2.42 23.33 -13.24
N GLY A 302 1.98 22.11 -13.07
CA GLY A 302 0.67 21.79 -12.50
C GLY A 302 -0.34 21.26 -13.51
N LEU A 303 0.06 21.17 -14.77
CA LEU A 303 -0.70 20.48 -15.80
C LEU A 303 -0.51 18.96 -15.72
N GLY A 304 0.35 18.46 -14.84
CA GLY A 304 0.81 17.08 -14.83
C GLY A 304 -0.28 16.05 -14.63
N LEU A 305 -1.08 16.20 -13.60
CA LEU A 305 -2.22 15.30 -13.41
C LEU A 305 -3.30 15.46 -14.48
N LYS A 306 -3.46 16.68 -15.05
CA LYS A 306 -4.33 16.92 -16.21
C LYS A 306 -3.78 16.27 -17.48
N SER A 307 -2.48 16.35 -17.70
CA SER A 307 -1.80 15.66 -18.81
C SER A 307 -1.95 14.15 -18.68
N THR A 308 -1.79 13.61 -17.49
CA THR A 308 -2.02 12.20 -17.15
C THR A 308 -3.45 11.78 -17.49
N LEU A 309 -4.45 12.59 -17.17
CA LEU A 309 -5.84 12.33 -17.51
C LEU A 309 -6.11 12.37 -19.01
N ASN A 310 -5.62 13.41 -19.68
CA ASN A 310 -5.74 13.53 -21.14
C ASN A 310 -5.04 12.38 -21.86
N ALA A 311 -3.95 11.91 -21.28
CA ALA A 311 -3.25 10.74 -21.76
C ALA A 311 -4.06 9.46 -21.48
N ALA A 312 -4.54 9.26 -20.25
CA ALA A 312 -5.35 8.11 -19.88
C ALA A 312 -6.64 8.02 -20.71
N SER A 313 -7.24 9.16 -21.06
CA SER A 313 -8.44 9.18 -21.90
C SER A 313 -8.20 8.64 -23.31
N LYS A 314 -6.96 8.65 -23.80
CA LYS A 314 -6.61 8.07 -25.12
C LYS A 314 -6.50 6.54 -25.08
N PHE A 315 -6.61 5.94 -23.90
CA PHE A 315 -6.47 4.50 -23.70
C PHE A 315 -7.73 3.89 -23.09
N ASN A 316 -7.85 2.57 -23.21
CA ASN A 316 -8.64 1.79 -22.28
C ASN A 316 -7.79 1.56 -21.03
N ALA A 317 -8.04 2.32 -20.00
CA ALA A 317 -7.19 2.33 -18.82
C ALA A 317 -8.01 2.34 -17.53
N THR A 318 -7.38 1.94 -16.46
CA THR A 318 -7.89 2.13 -15.10
C THR A 318 -6.83 2.84 -14.27
N ILE A 319 -7.21 3.91 -13.59
CA ILE A 319 -6.34 4.60 -12.63
C ILE A 319 -6.93 4.40 -11.24
N LEU A 320 -6.11 3.87 -10.35
CA LEU A 320 -6.45 3.72 -8.96
C LEU A 320 -5.57 4.65 -8.14
N VAL A 321 -6.17 5.48 -7.31
CA VAL A 321 -5.49 6.44 -6.43
C VAL A 321 -5.85 6.12 -5.00
N ARG A 322 -4.92 5.56 -4.24
CA ARG A 322 -5.03 5.25 -2.82
C ARG A 322 -4.37 6.35 -2.01
N GLN A 323 -5.10 6.92 -1.11
CA GLN A 323 -4.65 7.93 -0.13
C GLN A 323 -4.81 7.37 1.29
N LYS A 324 -4.39 8.09 2.29
CA LYS A 324 -4.31 7.67 3.69
C LYS A 324 -5.40 6.69 4.17
N THR A 325 -6.67 7.00 3.96
CA THR A 325 -7.82 6.22 4.46
C THR A 325 -8.90 5.98 3.41
N PHE A 326 -8.59 6.27 2.15
CA PHE A 326 -9.56 6.09 1.07
C PHE A 326 -8.87 5.74 -0.25
N GLU A 327 -9.67 5.27 -1.20
CA GLU A 327 -9.25 4.93 -2.55
C GLU A 327 -10.30 5.43 -3.56
N VAL A 328 -9.83 5.95 -4.70
CA VAL A 328 -10.69 6.31 -5.84
C VAL A 328 -10.17 5.60 -7.08
N LYS A 329 -11.07 4.92 -7.79
CA LYS A 329 -10.77 4.17 -9.01
C LYS A 329 -11.52 4.77 -10.19
N PHE A 330 -10.78 5.17 -11.24
CA PHE A 330 -11.28 5.78 -12.46
C PHE A 330 -11.15 4.79 -13.60
N TYR A 331 -12.22 4.58 -14.35
CA TYR A 331 -12.25 3.69 -15.51
C TYR A 331 -12.40 4.52 -16.78
N PHE A 332 -11.42 4.42 -17.66
CA PHE A 332 -11.44 5.07 -18.97
C PHE A 332 -11.70 4.02 -20.05
N ARG A 333 -12.68 4.30 -20.90
CA ARG A 333 -13.07 3.45 -22.03
C ARG A 333 -13.42 4.33 -23.22
N ASN A 334 -12.93 3.98 -24.40
CA ASN A 334 -13.24 4.67 -25.65
C ASN A 334 -13.02 6.20 -25.57
N GLY A 335 -11.92 6.62 -24.97
CA GLY A 335 -11.57 8.04 -24.85
C GLY A 335 -12.31 8.83 -23.80
N LYS A 336 -13.09 8.19 -22.91
CA LYS A 336 -13.92 8.88 -21.91
C LYS A 336 -13.83 8.20 -20.55
N LEU A 337 -13.97 9.00 -19.50
CA LEU A 337 -14.21 8.47 -18.16
C LEU A 337 -15.60 7.83 -18.12
N SER A 338 -15.64 6.51 -17.97
CA SER A 338 -16.87 5.71 -18.00
C SER A 338 -17.46 5.49 -16.61
N LYS A 339 -16.61 5.37 -15.58
CA LYS A 339 -17.02 5.06 -14.22
C LYS A 339 -16.00 5.55 -13.21
N THR A 340 -16.47 5.95 -12.03
CA THR A 340 -15.65 6.22 -10.85
C THR A 340 -16.22 5.43 -9.67
N ILE A 341 -15.36 4.74 -8.94
CA ILE A 341 -15.69 4.01 -7.71
C ILE A 341 -14.82 4.59 -6.60
N GLN A 342 -15.36 4.69 -5.40
CA GLN A 342 -14.62 5.10 -4.20
C GLN A 342 -14.83 4.11 -3.08
N GLN A 343 -13.82 4.00 -2.22
CA GLN A 343 -13.88 3.31 -0.94
C GLN A 343 -13.29 4.24 0.12
N ILE A 344 -13.95 4.37 1.24
CA ILE A 344 -13.54 5.21 2.39
C ILE A 344 -13.36 4.35 3.63
N GLU A 345 -12.88 4.94 4.71
CA GLU A 345 -12.68 4.25 6.01
C GLU A 345 -11.75 3.03 5.92
N MET A 346 -10.75 3.14 5.06
CA MET A 346 -9.75 2.09 4.89
C MET A 346 -8.66 2.17 5.98
N PRO A 347 -8.04 1.05 6.37
CA PRO A 347 -6.88 1.08 7.26
C PRO A 347 -5.79 2.02 6.72
N PRO A 348 -5.21 2.91 7.55
CA PRO A 348 -4.32 3.95 7.02
C PRO A 348 -3.02 3.38 6.43
N ILE A 349 -2.72 3.82 5.22
CA ILE A 349 -1.41 3.75 4.56
C ILE A 349 -1.06 5.17 4.13
N LEU A 350 0.01 5.75 4.67
CA LEU A 350 0.37 7.15 4.42
C LEU A 350 0.82 7.36 2.98
N GLY A 351 0.60 8.58 2.46
CA GLY A 351 1.07 9.00 1.16
C GLY A 351 0.07 8.77 0.03
N THR A 352 0.62 8.64 -1.18
CA THR A 352 -0.12 8.41 -2.41
C THR A 352 0.37 7.12 -3.07
N HIS A 353 -0.56 6.22 -3.39
CA HIS A 353 -0.25 5.00 -4.12
C HIS A 353 -1.14 4.98 -5.37
N ILE A 354 -0.51 5.15 -6.54
CA ILE A 354 -1.19 5.17 -7.83
C ILE A 354 -0.86 3.87 -8.55
N CYS A 355 -1.90 3.19 -9.02
CA CYS A 355 -1.79 2.08 -9.95
C CYS A 355 -2.46 2.47 -11.26
N PHE A 356 -1.73 2.33 -12.34
CA PHE A 356 -2.18 2.64 -13.68
C PHE A 356 -2.16 1.38 -14.53
N ASP A 357 -3.35 0.86 -14.88
CA ASP A 357 -3.51 -0.31 -15.73
C ASP A 357 -3.88 0.12 -17.15
N PHE A 358 -3.00 -0.17 -18.10
CA PHE A 358 -3.28 -0.03 -19.54
C PHE A 358 -3.74 -1.34 -20.12
N ILE A 359 -4.93 -1.36 -20.68
CA ILE A 359 -5.45 -2.54 -21.34
C ILE A 359 -4.89 -2.59 -22.75
N LEU A 360 -4.21 -3.66 -23.05
CA LEU A 360 -3.72 -4.01 -24.36
C LEU A 360 -4.75 -4.95 -25.00
N ASP A 361 -5.23 -4.61 -26.15
CA ASP A 361 -6.28 -5.37 -26.87
C ASP A 361 -5.87 -6.76 -27.28
#